data_e04e50dd1f2aaa75229583b001edf844
#
_entry.id   e04e50dd1f2aaa75229583b001edf844
#
_cell.length_a   1.000
_cell.length_b   1.000
_cell.length_c   1.000
_cell.angle_alpha   90.00
_cell.angle_beta   90.00
_cell.angle_gamma   90.00
#
_symmetry.space_group_name_H-M   'P 1'
#
loop_
_entity.id
_entity.type
_entity.pdbx_description
1 polymer ?
#
loop_
_entity_poly.entity_id
_entity_poly.type
_entity_poly.pdbx_seq_one_letter_code
_entity_poly.pdbx_strand_id
1 'polypeptide(L)'
;ESIINEIRRFELFTDGRSAQVALTKPDLIIERSKLIPALAREAEQAGATLSFDTRFLGIGPNARGLRLEVESGGKREELHADSVVGADGATSRVARASGWPAIETVPLVQAIVRLPKDCPSDTTRVWFVPDDTPYFYWLIPESADRGALGVIGEHGNNTKRCFERFLEKKHMEPLEWQGARIPVYRGWVPVRRQIGNGEVYLVGDAAAQVKVSTVGGIVTGFRGALGVSQALLQNGRSRELTALRRELGTHWLIRRALHHFEQKDYSQLVDLLDASTRQSLGEINRDESTRLLWNVVRRQPRLVLLGLRGLLMGKADTASLSRPDSPT
;
A
#
# COMPACT_ATOMS: atom_id res chain seq x y z
N GLU A 1 13.20 -19.69 -0.01
CA GLU A 1 14.08 -19.10 -1.07
C GLU A 1 13.40 -18.00 -1.92
N SER A 2 12.33 -17.38 -1.42
CA SER A 2 11.71 -16.21 -2.06
C SER A 2 12.37 -14.88 -1.65
N ILE A 3 13.25 -14.88 -0.63
CA ILE A 3 14.00 -13.70 -0.19
C ILE A 3 15.20 -13.53 -1.13
N ILE A 4 15.35 -12.34 -1.73
CA ILE A 4 16.41 -12.02 -2.67
C ILE A 4 17.41 -11.01 -2.13
N ASN A 5 16.99 -10.18 -1.15
CA ASN A 5 17.88 -9.21 -0.52
C ASN A 5 17.39 -8.85 0.89
N GLU A 6 18.27 -8.26 1.70
CA GLU A 6 17.99 -7.72 3.03
C GLU A 6 18.34 -6.23 3.10
N ILE A 7 17.40 -5.39 3.47
CA ILE A 7 17.62 -3.97 3.68
C ILE A 7 17.88 -3.70 5.14
N ARG A 8 19.02 -3.11 5.43
CA ARG A 8 19.48 -2.79 6.79
C ARG A 8 19.43 -1.30 7.11
N ARG A 9 19.24 -0.45 6.09
CA ARG A 9 19.23 1.00 6.23
C ARG A 9 18.19 1.65 5.33
N PHE A 10 17.69 2.80 5.79
CA PHE A 10 16.94 3.76 4.99
C PHE A 10 17.72 5.07 4.90
N GLU A 11 17.78 5.64 3.71
CA GLU A 11 18.24 7.00 3.47
C GLU A 11 17.07 7.85 2.97
N LEU A 12 16.79 8.94 3.67
CA LEU A 12 15.76 9.91 3.33
C LEU A 12 16.42 11.16 2.77
N PHE A 13 15.97 11.64 1.63
CA PHE A 13 16.54 12.79 0.94
C PHE A 13 15.49 13.85 0.68
N THR A 14 15.89 15.11 0.82
CA THR A 14 15.11 16.28 0.45
C THR A 14 16.04 17.49 0.29
N ASP A 15 15.94 18.25 -0.81
CA ASP A 15 16.63 19.54 -1.04
C ASP A 15 18.06 19.65 -0.45
N GLY A 16 18.96 18.76 -0.87
CA GLY A 16 20.35 18.73 -0.40
C GLY A 16 20.56 18.22 1.02
N ARG A 17 19.50 17.84 1.75
CA ARG A 17 19.55 17.24 3.08
C ARG A 17 19.32 15.76 3.04
N SER A 18 19.89 15.05 3.99
CA SER A 18 19.65 13.62 4.14
C SER A 18 19.66 13.18 5.60
N ALA A 19 18.95 12.08 5.86
CA ALA A 19 19.01 11.38 7.13
C ALA A 19 19.07 9.88 6.88
N GLN A 20 19.90 9.18 7.64
CA GLN A 20 20.02 7.73 7.58
C GLN A 20 19.42 7.10 8.84
N VAL A 21 18.64 6.04 8.66
CA VAL A 21 18.05 5.21 9.71
C VAL A 21 18.57 3.80 9.57
N ALA A 22 19.28 3.29 10.57
CA ALA A 22 19.70 1.89 10.64
C ALA A 22 18.57 1.05 11.24
N LEU A 23 18.27 -0.08 10.64
CA LEU A 23 17.23 -1.01 11.10
C LEU A 23 17.83 -2.04 12.05
N THR A 24 17.20 -2.26 13.20
CA THR A 24 17.58 -3.33 14.14
C THR A 24 17.29 -4.71 13.56
N LYS A 25 16.20 -4.83 12.80
CA LYS A 25 15.86 -6.02 12.03
C LYS A 25 15.80 -5.64 10.56
N PRO A 26 16.45 -6.39 9.67
CA PRO A 26 16.41 -6.08 8.24
C PRO A 26 15.00 -6.25 7.68
N ASP A 27 14.66 -5.40 6.72
CA ASP A 27 13.50 -5.63 5.86
C ASP A 27 13.87 -6.61 4.75
N LEU A 28 12.98 -7.53 4.47
CA LEU A 28 13.20 -8.57 3.47
C LEU A 28 12.64 -8.16 2.12
N ILE A 29 13.45 -8.22 1.08
CA ILE A 29 13.02 -8.06 -0.31
C ILE A 29 12.64 -9.43 -0.85
N ILE A 30 11.40 -9.53 -1.29
CA ILE A 30 10.77 -10.81 -1.66
C ILE A 30 10.51 -10.84 -3.16
N GLU A 31 10.96 -11.92 -3.79
CA GLU A 31 10.62 -12.28 -5.16
C GLU A 31 9.20 -12.87 -5.20
N ARG A 32 8.23 -12.09 -5.67
CA ARG A 32 6.83 -12.52 -5.70
C ARG A 32 6.57 -13.70 -6.62
N SER A 33 7.31 -13.81 -7.72
CA SER A 33 7.20 -14.92 -8.67
C SER A 33 7.58 -16.28 -8.04
N LYS A 34 8.32 -16.26 -6.92
CA LYS A 34 8.67 -17.46 -6.13
C LYS A 34 7.74 -17.65 -4.93
N LEU A 35 7.36 -16.55 -4.26
CA LEU A 35 6.50 -16.60 -3.08
C LEU A 35 5.08 -17.09 -3.42
N ILE A 36 4.46 -16.53 -4.47
CA ILE A 36 3.07 -16.85 -4.81
C ILE A 36 2.89 -18.34 -5.15
N PRO A 37 3.72 -18.97 -6.00
CA PRO A 37 3.61 -20.41 -6.24
C PRO A 37 3.89 -21.27 -5.00
N ALA A 38 4.73 -20.81 -4.07
CA ALA A 38 4.97 -21.54 -2.82
C ALA A 38 3.70 -21.54 -1.95
N LEU A 39 3.06 -20.37 -1.77
CA LEU A 39 1.80 -20.26 -1.03
C LEU A 39 0.66 -21.04 -1.71
N ALA A 40 0.62 -21.05 -3.04
CA ALA A 40 -0.36 -21.82 -3.80
C ALA A 40 -0.23 -23.32 -3.52
N ARG A 41 1.00 -23.86 -3.54
CA ARG A 41 1.26 -25.28 -3.18
C ARG A 41 0.86 -25.61 -1.73
N GLU A 42 1.13 -24.71 -0.79
CA GLU A 42 0.70 -24.89 0.61
C GLU A 42 -0.84 -24.91 0.72
N ALA A 43 -1.52 -24.04 -0.03
CA ALA A 43 -2.98 -24.03 -0.07
C ALA A 43 -3.54 -25.33 -0.64
N GLU A 44 -2.98 -25.86 -1.74
CA GLU A 44 -3.38 -27.15 -2.32
C GLU A 44 -3.13 -28.32 -1.35
N GLN A 45 -2.00 -28.34 -0.67
CA GLN A 45 -1.70 -29.34 0.36
C GLN A 45 -2.68 -29.27 1.55
N ALA A 46 -3.22 -28.08 1.83
CA ALA A 46 -4.27 -27.87 2.83
C ALA A 46 -5.68 -28.17 2.29
N GLY A 47 -5.83 -28.64 1.06
CA GLY A 47 -7.09 -29.07 0.47
C GLY A 47 -7.79 -28.02 -0.40
N ALA A 48 -7.13 -26.91 -0.74
CA ALA A 48 -7.69 -25.95 -1.68
C ALA A 48 -7.59 -26.46 -3.13
N THR A 49 -8.59 -26.17 -3.94
CA THR A 49 -8.56 -26.41 -5.39
C THR A 49 -8.20 -25.11 -6.10
N LEU A 50 -7.19 -25.13 -6.97
CA LEU A 50 -6.79 -24.00 -7.80
C LEU A 50 -7.34 -24.18 -9.23
N SER A 51 -8.06 -23.18 -9.71
CA SER A 51 -8.59 -23.12 -11.08
C SER A 51 -7.94 -21.94 -11.80
N PHE A 52 -6.96 -22.24 -12.65
CA PHE A 52 -6.29 -21.23 -13.49
C PHE A 52 -7.14 -20.96 -14.75
N ASP A 53 -6.83 -19.89 -15.46
CA ASP A 53 -7.55 -19.43 -16.67
C ASP A 53 -9.07 -19.33 -16.48
N THR A 54 -9.47 -19.08 -15.21
CA THR A 54 -10.87 -18.97 -14.81
C THR A 54 -11.17 -17.54 -14.37
N ARG A 55 -12.07 -16.89 -15.09
CA ARG A 55 -12.41 -15.50 -14.92
C ARG A 55 -13.77 -15.32 -14.26
N PHE A 56 -13.82 -14.62 -13.15
CA PHE A 56 -15.07 -14.21 -12.50
C PHE A 56 -15.85 -13.23 -13.39
N LEU A 57 -17.14 -13.51 -13.61
CA LEU A 57 -18.06 -12.70 -14.40
C LEU A 57 -19.13 -12.01 -13.53
N GLY A 58 -19.68 -12.72 -12.54
CA GLY A 58 -20.78 -12.21 -11.74
C GLY A 58 -21.05 -13.03 -10.50
N ILE A 59 -21.88 -12.48 -9.61
CA ILE A 59 -22.31 -13.09 -8.36
C ILE A 59 -23.77 -12.72 -8.09
N GLY A 60 -24.55 -13.65 -7.57
CA GLY A 60 -25.92 -13.44 -7.17
C GLY A 60 -26.33 -14.35 -6.02
N PRO A 61 -27.51 -14.11 -5.41
CA PRO A 61 -28.04 -14.99 -4.39
C PRO A 61 -28.46 -16.35 -4.97
N ASN A 62 -28.34 -17.39 -4.13
CA ASN A 62 -28.88 -18.71 -4.36
C ASN A 62 -29.70 -19.14 -3.12
N ALA A 63 -30.54 -20.16 -3.26
CA ALA A 63 -31.37 -20.67 -2.16
C ALA A 63 -30.54 -21.10 -0.93
N ARG A 64 -29.30 -21.57 -1.10
CA ARG A 64 -28.42 -22.04 -0.02
C ARG A 64 -27.20 -21.14 0.24
N GLY A 65 -26.95 -20.09 -0.57
CA GLY A 65 -25.75 -19.26 -0.46
C GLY A 65 -25.61 -18.31 -1.64
N LEU A 66 -24.52 -18.44 -2.37
CA LEU A 66 -24.16 -17.62 -3.53
C LEU A 66 -24.02 -18.46 -4.79
N ARG A 67 -24.38 -17.88 -5.91
CA ARG A 67 -24.12 -18.35 -7.26
C ARG A 67 -23.08 -17.45 -7.89
N LEU A 68 -22.03 -18.03 -8.41
CA LEU A 68 -20.98 -17.34 -9.15
C LEU A 68 -21.05 -17.74 -10.61
N GLU A 69 -20.92 -16.77 -11.49
CA GLU A 69 -20.70 -16.99 -12.91
C GLU A 69 -19.21 -16.82 -13.21
N VAL A 70 -18.62 -17.83 -13.82
CA VAL A 70 -17.21 -17.85 -14.21
C VAL A 70 -17.07 -18.23 -15.69
N GLU A 71 -15.95 -17.87 -16.29
CA GLU A 71 -15.55 -18.29 -17.62
C GLU A 71 -14.23 -19.04 -17.53
N SER A 72 -14.22 -20.28 -17.97
CA SER A 72 -13.05 -21.13 -18.02
C SER A 72 -12.91 -21.75 -19.42
N GLY A 73 -11.75 -21.59 -20.06
CA GLY A 73 -11.52 -22.09 -21.42
C GLY A 73 -12.54 -21.58 -22.46
N GLY A 74 -13.07 -20.37 -22.29
CA GLY A 74 -14.08 -19.77 -23.16
C GLY A 74 -15.52 -20.29 -22.93
N LYS A 75 -15.72 -21.14 -21.93
CA LYS A 75 -17.05 -21.64 -21.54
C LYS A 75 -17.50 -20.97 -20.24
N ARG A 76 -18.78 -20.63 -20.18
CA ARG A 76 -19.39 -20.13 -18.94
C ARG A 76 -19.84 -21.30 -18.09
N GLU A 77 -19.50 -21.20 -16.81
CA GLU A 77 -19.82 -22.20 -15.80
C GLU A 77 -20.44 -21.50 -14.60
N GLU A 78 -21.26 -22.23 -13.85
CA GLU A 78 -21.89 -21.78 -12.64
C GLU A 78 -21.29 -22.54 -11.44
N LEU A 79 -20.82 -21.81 -10.44
CA LEU A 79 -20.31 -22.35 -9.17
C LEU A 79 -21.22 -21.92 -8.03
N HIS A 80 -21.29 -22.75 -6.99
CA HIS A 80 -22.05 -22.46 -5.78
C HIS A 80 -21.10 -22.38 -4.58
N ALA A 81 -21.34 -21.42 -3.68
CA ALA A 81 -20.56 -21.24 -2.47
C ALA A 81 -21.40 -20.63 -1.36
N ASP A 82 -21.08 -20.95 -0.11
CA ASP A 82 -21.66 -20.30 1.07
C ASP A 82 -21.02 -18.91 1.27
N SER A 83 -19.75 -18.79 0.94
CA SER A 83 -19.00 -17.54 1.05
C SER A 83 -18.04 -17.35 -0.11
N VAL A 84 -17.81 -16.09 -0.48
CA VAL A 84 -16.86 -15.67 -1.52
C VAL A 84 -15.89 -14.64 -0.96
N VAL A 85 -14.60 -14.79 -1.26
CA VAL A 85 -13.58 -13.82 -0.89
C VAL A 85 -13.02 -13.16 -2.15
N GLY A 86 -13.26 -11.86 -2.33
CA GLY A 86 -12.67 -11.05 -3.38
C GLY A 86 -11.26 -10.63 -3.00
N ALA A 87 -10.27 -11.20 -3.69
CA ALA A 87 -8.84 -10.86 -3.56
C ALA A 87 -8.26 -10.39 -4.91
N ASP A 88 -9.10 -9.82 -5.75
CA ASP A 88 -8.88 -9.52 -7.17
C ASP A 88 -8.36 -8.10 -7.42
N GLY A 89 -7.74 -7.48 -6.39
CA GLY A 89 -6.94 -6.27 -6.49
C GLY A 89 -7.75 -4.97 -6.52
N ALA A 90 -7.07 -3.86 -6.79
CA ALA A 90 -7.59 -2.49 -6.65
C ALA A 90 -8.82 -2.18 -7.53
N THR A 91 -9.01 -2.92 -8.62
CA THR A 91 -10.17 -2.78 -9.53
C THR A 91 -11.16 -3.92 -9.39
N SER A 92 -11.29 -4.47 -8.20
CA SER A 92 -12.06 -5.66 -7.86
C SER A 92 -13.42 -5.73 -8.59
N ARG A 93 -13.59 -6.82 -9.36
CA ARG A 93 -14.86 -7.16 -9.99
C ARG A 93 -15.83 -7.75 -8.98
N VAL A 94 -15.29 -8.53 -8.02
CA VAL A 94 -16.09 -9.10 -6.92
C VAL A 94 -16.70 -7.98 -6.09
N ALA A 95 -15.92 -6.96 -5.70
CA ALA A 95 -16.43 -5.81 -4.96
C ALA A 95 -17.56 -5.10 -5.72
N ARG A 96 -17.34 -4.81 -6.99
CA ARG A 96 -18.31 -4.11 -7.83
C ARG A 96 -19.60 -4.93 -8.02
N ALA A 97 -19.49 -6.20 -8.37
CA ALA A 97 -20.63 -7.08 -8.56
C ALA A 97 -21.43 -7.30 -7.26
N SER A 98 -20.77 -7.17 -6.11
CA SER A 98 -21.40 -7.29 -4.79
C SER A 98 -21.87 -5.94 -4.21
N GLY A 99 -21.81 -4.86 -5.00
CA GLY A 99 -22.36 -3.55 -4.64
C GLY A 99 -21.49 -2.69 -3.72
N TRP A 100 -20.18 -2.97 -3.56
CA TRP A 100 -19.29 -2.01 -2.94
C TRP A 100 -19.04 -0.82 -3.86
N PRO A 101 -18.87 0.39 -3.30
CA PRO A 101 -18.46 1.54 -4.09
C PRO A 101 -17.07 1.32 -4.67
N ALA A 102 -16.80 1.96 -5.80
CA ALA A 102 -15.46 1.95 -6.40
C ALA A 102 -14.45 2.60 -5.43
N ILE A 103 -13.30 1.95 -5.28
CA ILE A 103 -12.19 2.49 -4.50
C ILE A 103 -11.36 3.41 -5.40
N GLU A 104 -11.05 4.62 -4.91
CA GLU A 104 -10.13 5.52 -5.58
C GLU A 104 -8.75 4.87 -5.69
N THR A 105 -8.09 5.07 -6.84
CA THR A 105 -6.76 4.53 -7.08
C THR A 105 -5.86 5.60 -7.68
N VAL A 106 -4.58 5.58 -7.34
CA VAL A 106 -3.54 6.44 -7.92
C VAL A 106 -2.56 5.64 -8.78
N PRO A 107 -1.93 6.26 -9.79
CA PRO A 107 -0.95 5.57 -10.61
C PRO A 107 0.36 5.35 -9.85
N LEU A 108 0.96 4.17 -10.03
CA LEU A 108 2.33 3.84 -9.68
C LEU A 108 3.10 3.61 -10.98
N VAL A 109 4.27 4.22 -11.09
CA VAL A 109 5.24 3.95 -12.14
C VAL A 109 6.54 3.51 -11.48
N GLN A 110 7.10 2.41 -11.95
CA GLN A 110 8.34 1.83 -11.45
C GLN A 110 9.17 1.31 -12.61
N ALA A 111 10.48 1.29 -12.46
CA ALA A 111 11.38 0.57 -13.33
C ALA A 111 12.39 -0.24 -12.51
N ILE A 112 12.74 -1.40 -13.02
CA ILE A 112 13.98 -2.04 -12.61
C ILE A 112 15.11 -1.27 -13.26
N VAL A 113 16.05 -0.82 -12.44
CA VAL A 113 17.19 0.01 -12.88
C VAL A 113 18.51 -0.67 -12.60
N ARG A 114 19.53 -0.34 -13.40
CA ARG A 114 20.92 -0.68 -13.10
C ARG A 114 21.42 0.23 -11.97
N LEU A 115 21.98 -0.40 -10.93
CA LEU A 115 22.55 0.36 -9.81
C LEU A 115 23.99 0.78 -10.12
N PRO A 116 24.39 2.02 -9.74
CA PRO A 116 25.80 2.40 -9.72
C PRO A 116 26.62 1.51 -8.78
N LYS A 117 27.88 1.30 -9.07
CA LYS A 117 28.78 0.43 -8.28
C LYS A 117 28.97 0.87 -6.83
N ASP A 118 28.79 2.15 -6.55
CA ASP A 118 28.89 2.78 -5.24
C ASP A 118 27.53 2.83 -4.50
N CYS A 119 26.48 2.27 -5.08
CA CYS A 119 25.17 2.21 -4.45
C CYS A 119 25.12 1.05 -3.45
N PRO A 120 24.91 1.29 -2.13
CA PRO A 120 24.81 0.21 -1.16
C PRO A 120 23.60 -0.69 -1.46
N SER A 121 23.82 -2.00 -1.56
CA SER A 121 22.77 -2.97 -1.84
C SER A 121 21.85 -3.26 -0.64
N ASP A 122 22.24 -2.86 0.56
CA ASP A 122 21.47 -3.03 1.80
C ASP A 122 20.70 -1.77 2.23
N THR A 123 20.59 -0.77 1.35
CA THR A 123 20.04 0.56 1.70
C THR A 123 18.92 0.96 0.75
N THR A 124 17.70 1.07 1.27
CA THR A 124 16.59 1.70 0.54
C THR A 124 16.73 3.21 0.61
N ARG A 125 16.57 3.88 -0.53
CA ARG A 125 16.61 5.33 -0.66
C ARG A 125 15.22 5.88 -0.93
N VAL A 126 14.87 6.98 -0.28
CA VAL A 126 13.58 7.68 -0.43
C VAL A 126 13.84 9.15 -0.67
N TRP A 127 13.21 9.72 -1.72
CA TRP A 127 13.30 11.15 -2.02
C TRP A 127 11.94 11.80 -1.94
N PHE A 128 11.85 12.88 -1.18
CA PHE A 128 10.69 13.75 -1.12
C PHE A 128 10.87 14.89 -2.12
N VAL A 129 10.02 14.91 -3.14
CA VAL A 129 9.99 15.90 -4.22
C VAL A 129 8.55 16.37 -4.39
N PRO A 130 8.06 17.28 -3.52
CA PRO A 130 6.64 17.66 -3.46
C PRO A 130 6.15 18.31 -4.75
N ASP A 131 7.02 18.94 -5.55
CA ASP A 131 6.68 19.51 -6.86
C ASP A 131 6.29 18.44 -7.89
N ASP A 132 6.77 17.19 -7.73
CA ASP A 132 6.45 16.09 -8.61
C ASP A 132 5.29 15.24 -8.07
N THR A 133 5.26 15.02 -6.77
CA THR A 133 4.27 14.14 -6.11
C THR A 133 4.14 14.46 -4.63
N PRO A 134 2.93 14.42 -4.05
CA PRO A 134 2.75 14.49 -2.61
C PRO A 134 3.19 13.21 -1.88
N TYR A 135 3.59 12.17 -2.64
CA TYR A 135 4.14 10.94 -2.08
C TYR A 135 5.67 11.04 -2.02
N PHE A 136 6.39 10.11 -2.63
CA PHE A 136 7.85 10.07 -2.66
C PHE A 136 8.35 9.15 -3.78
N TYR A 137 9.60 9.32 -4.16
CA TYR A 137 10.35 8.35 -4.95
C TYR A 137 11.05 7.35 -4.01
N TRP A 138 11.19 6.12 -4.44
CA TRP A 138 11.97 5.10 -3.74
C TRP A 138 12.93 4.39 -4.67
N LEU A 139 14.05 3.94 -4.13
CA LEU A 139 14.94 2.98 -4.75
C LEU A 139 15.17 1.85 -3.75
N ILE A 140 14.77 0.65 -4.14
CA ILE A 140 14.89 -0.57 -3.34
C ILE A 140 15.85 -1.50 -4.07
N PRO A 141 17.08 -1.71 -3.57
CA PRO A 141 18.01 -2.68 -4.16
C PRO A 141 17.45 -4.11 -4.08
N GLU A 142 17.48 -4.82 -5.21
CA GLU A 142 17.15 -6.24 -5.31
C GLU A 142 18.42 -7.12 -5.29
N SER A 143 19.52 -6.54 -5.75
CA SER A 143 20.87 -7.13 -5.75
C SER A 143 21.95 -6.04 -5.69
N ALA A 144 23.20 -6.39 -5.89
CA ALA A 144 24.30 -5.43 -5.92
C ALA A 144 24.28 -4.51 -7.15
N ASP A 145 23.63 -4.93 -8.24
CA ASP A 145 23.63 -4.23 -9.54
C ASP A 145 22.24 -3.87 -10.05
N ARG A 146 21.17 -4.30 -9.37
CA ARG A 146 19.76 -4.06 -9.76
C ARG A 146 18.93 -3.57 -8.60
N GLY A 147 17.98 -2.68 -8.90
CA GLY A 147 17.02 -2.21 -7.91
C GLY A 147 15.73 -1.71 -8.56
N ALA A 148 14.67 -1.68 -7.77
CA ALA A 148 13.38 -1.14 -8.16
C ALA A 148 13.30 0.34 -7.78
N LEU A 149 13.34 1.24 -8.77
CA LEU A 149 13.07 2.67 -8.61
C LEU A 149 11.61 2.93 -8.97
N GLY A 150 10.90 3.70 -8.15
CA GLY A 150 9.50 3.99 -8.45
C GLY A 150 8.99 5.26 -7.80
N VAL A 151 7.77 5.64 -8.22
CA VAL A 151 7.02 6.79 -7.71
C VAL A 151 5.53 6.52 -7.75
N ILE A 152 4.78 7.13 -6.83
CA ILE A 152 3.33 7.20 -6.89
C ILE A 152 2.97 8.63 -7.28
N GLY A 153 2.08 8.74 -8.25
CA GLY A 153 1.54 10.01 -8.69
C GLY A 153 0.18 10.33 -8.10
N GLU A 154 -0.38 11.43 -8.57
CA GLU A 154 -1.76 11.83 -8.35
C GLU A 154 -2.55 11.87 -9.65
N HIS A 155 -3.89 11.95 -9.53
CA HIS A 155 -4.75 12.22 -10.68
C HIS A 155 -4.42 13.59 -11.30
N GLY A 156 -4.27 13.61 -12.61
CA GLY A 156 -3.95 14.82 -13.36
C GLY A 156 -2.46 15.11 -13.53
N ASN A 157 -1.57 14.53 -12.74
CA ASN A 157 -0.14 14.66 -12.90
C ASN A 157 0.42 13.68 -13.94
N ASN A 158 1.34 14.14 -14.77
CA ASN A 158 2.05 13.26 -15.68
C ASN A 158 3.16 12.51 -14.93
N THR A 159 2.76 11.54 -14.11
CA THR A 159 3.62 10.73 -13.24
C THR A 159 4.77 10.10 -14.02
N LYS A 160 4.49 9.60 -15.24
CA LYS A 160 5.52 8.99 -16.09
C LYS A 160 6.60 10.01 -16.48
N ARG A 161 6.21 11.22 -16.89
CA ARG A 161 7.18 12.28 -17.25
C ARG A 161 8.01 12.74 -16.05
N CYS A 162 7.40 12.85 -14.87
CA CYS A 162 8.14 13.16 -13.64
C CYS A 162 9.17 12.06 -13.34
N PHE A 163 8.77 10.80 -13.50
CA PHE A 163 9.65 9.66 -13.30
C PHE A 163 10.81 9.61 -14.31
N GLU A 164 10.55 9.86 -15.60
CA GLU A 164 11.57 9.93 -16.65
C GLU A 164 12.62 11.02 -16.33
N ARG A 165 12.18 12.24 -15.96
CA ARG A 165 13.09 13.31 -15.52
C ARG A 165 13.91 12.92 -14.29
N PHE A 166 13.31 12.19 -13.36
CA PHE A 166 14.01 11.71 -12.16
C PHE A 166 15.07 10.67 -12.49
N LEU A 167 14.79 9.73 -13.41
CA LEU A 167 15.78 8.78 -13.94
C LEU A 167 16.98 9.49 -14.56
N GLU A 168 16.73 10.47 -15.44
CA GLU A 168 17.77 11.29 -16.07
C GLU A 168 18.62 12.04 -15.02
N LYS A 169 17.96 12.73 -14.07
CA LYS A 169 18.62 13.45 -12.97
C LYS A 169 19.49 12.55 -12.09
N LYS A 170 19.11 11.30 -11.93
CA LYS A 170 19.84 10.31 -11.11
C LYS A 170 20.81 9.46 -11.94
N HIS A 171 20.89 9.66 -13.24
CA HIS A 171 21.72 8.88 -14.17
C HIS A 171 21.46 7.37 -14.05
N MET A 172 20.20 6.98 -13.90
CA MET A 172 19.77 5.58 -13.76
C MET A 172 19.18 5.06 -15.05
N GLU A 173 19.72 3.95 -15.55
CA GLU A 173 19.26 3.27 -16.76
C GLU A 173 18.07 2.34 -16.41
N PRO A 174 16.87 2.55 -16.99
CA PRO A 174 15.75 1.65 -16.83
C PRO A 174 15.95 0.38 -17.68
N LEU A 175 15.86 -0.79 -17.03
CA LEU A 175 15.97 -2.10 -17.68
C LEU A 175 14.59 -2.66 -18.02
N GLU A 176 13.62 -2.45 -17.14
CA GLU A 176 12.24 -2.96 -17.27
C GLU A 176 11.27 -1.94 -16.66
N TRP A 177 10.19 -1.64 -17.38
CA TRP A 177 9.14 -0.74 -16.91
C TRP A 177 7.98 -1.53 -16.31
N GLN A 178 7.48 -1.02 -15.18
CA GLN A 178 6.35 -1.60 -14.48
C GLN A 178 5.35 -0.50 -14.12
N GLY A 179 4.07 -0.82 -14.14
CA GLY A 179 3.00 0.10 -13.74
C GLY A 179 1.91 -0.61 -12.97
N ALA A 180 1.30 0.10 -12.05
CA ALA A 180 0.18 -0.40 -11.27
C ALA A 180 -0.79 0.74 -10.89
N ARG A 181 -1.95 0.36 -10.42
CA ARG A 181 -2.88 1.26 -9.73
C ARG A 181 -2.94 0.85 -8.27
N ILE A 182 -2.72 1.80 -7.40
CA ILE A 182 -2.68 1.59 -5.95
C ILE A 182 -3.97 2.14 -5.35
N PRO A 183 -4.71 1.37 -4.54
CA PRO A 183 -5.89 1.87 -3.87
C PRO A 183 -5.52 2.90 -2.80
N VAL A 184 -6.29 3.98 -2.73
CA VAL A 184 -6.11 5.01 -1.70
C VAL A 184 -7.03 4.71 -0.52
N TYR A 185 -6.45 4.38 0.62
CA TYR A 185 -7.21 4.22 1.86
C TYR A 185 -7.65 5.61 2.38
N ARG A 186 -8.95 5.87 2.35
CA ARG A 186 -9.56 7.10 2.94
C ARG A 186 -10.37 6.81 4.19
N GLY A 187 -10.48 5.56 4.57
CA GLY A 187 -11.24 5.07 5.70
C GLY A 187 -11.49 3.56 5.58
N TRP A 188 -11.99 2.96 6.63
CA TRP A 188 -12.25 1.53 6.63
C TRP A 188 -13.35 1.15 5.65
N VAL A 189 -13.00 0.34 4.67
CA VAL A 189 -13.97 -0.32 3.78
C VAL A 189 -14.53 -1.53 4.53
N PRO A 190 -15.87 -1.62 4.73
CA PRO A 190 -16.46 -2.81 5.31
C PRO A 190 -16.08 -4.05 4.49
N VAL A 191 -15.39 -4.99 5.10
CA VAL A 191 -14.83 -6.16 4.38
C VAL A 191 -15.84 -7.29 4.19
N ARG A 192 -17.05 -7.19 4.79
CA ARG A 192 -18.10 -8.21 4.73
C ARG A 192 -19.41 -7.60 4.24
N ARG A 193 -20.09 -8.31 3.36
CA ARG A 193 -21.45 -8.01 2.91
C ARG A 193 -22.25 -9.29 2.74
N GLN A 194 -23.51 -9.26 3.11
CA GLN A 194 -24.44 -10.34 2.88
C GLN A 194 -25.19 -10.17 1.55
N ILE A 195 -25.31 -11.23 0.78
CA ILE A 195 -26.10 -11.30 -0.46
C ILE A 195 -26.99 -12.55 -0.35
N GLY A 196 -28.31 -12.35 -0.17
CA GLY A 196 -29.21 -13.45 0.16
C GLY A 196 -28.76 -14.20 1.40
N ASN A 197 -28.59 -15.50 1.30
CA ASN A 197 -28.12 -16.37 2.39
C ASN A 197 -26.60 -16.55 2.44
N GLY A 198 -25.84 -15.97 1.50
CA GLY A 198 -24.40 -16.09 1.44
C GLY A 198 -23.68 -14.82 1.81
N GLU A 199 -22.38 -14.92 2.01
CA GLU A 199 -21.50 -13.83 2.46
C GLU A 199 -20.39 -13.56 1.46
N VAL A 200 -20.12 -12.28 1.21
CA VAL A 200 -18.98 -11.86 0.41
C VAL A 200 -18.01 -11.08 1.28
N TYR A 201 -16.73 -11.43 1.18
CA TYR A 201 -15.64 -10.76 1.86
C TYR A 201 -14.69 -10.14 0.85
N LEU A 202 -13.99 -9.07 1.26
CA LEU A 202 -12.91 -8.46 0.48
C LEU A 202 -11.61 -8.48 1.28
N VAL A 203 -10.46 -8.63 0.58
CA VAL A 203 -9.15 -8.67 1.21
C VAL A 203 -8.09 -8.00 0.31
N GLY A 204 -7.03 -7.51 0.92
CA GLY A 204 -5.93 -6.87 0.22
C GLY A 204 -6.36 -5.57 -0.49
N ASP A 205 -5.85 -5.33 -1.69
CA ASP A 205 -6.16 -4.13 -2.46
C ASP A 205 -7.64 -4.00 -2.81
N ALA A 206 -8.38 -5.12 -2.93
CA ALA A 206 -9.83 -5.10 -3.12
C ALA A 206 -10.60 -4.47 -1.96
N ALA A 207 -10.01 -4.47 -0.76
CA ALA A 207 -10.53 -3.84 0.46
C ALA A 207 -9.74 -2.57 0.84
N ALA A 208 -8.92 -2.01 -0.06
CA ALA A 208 -8.01 -0.90 0.22
C ALA A 208 -7.10 -1.13 1.44
N GLN A 209 -6.68 -2.35 1.71
CA GLN A 209 -5.82 -2.69 2.85
C GLN A 209 -4.35 -2.37 2.55
N VAL A 210 -4.07 -1.10 2.28
CA VAL A 210 -2.75 -0.56 1.94
C VAL A 210 -2.35 0.52 2.93
N LYS A 211 -1.11 0.49 3.40
CA LYS A 211 -0.51 1.54 4.24
C LYS A 211 -0.21 2.77 3.38
N VAL A 212 -1.12 3.73 3.32
CA VAL A 212 -0.97 4.91 2.44
C VAL A 212 0.18 5.85 2.79
N SER A 213 0.80 5.72 3.97
CA SER A 213 1.98 6.51 4.33
C SER A 213 3.28 5.96 3.73
N THR A 214 3.38 4.63 3.55
CA THR A 214 4.56 3.94 3.00
C THR A 214 4.25 3.14 1.74
N VAL A 215 3.00 3.10 1.34
CA VAL A 215 2.46 2.43 0.15
C VAL A 215 2.74 0.92 0.09
N GLY A 216 2.80 0.29 1.26
CA GLY A 216 2.99 -1.15 1.41
C GLY A 216 1.66 -1.89 1.55
N GLY A 217 1.38 -2.87 0.67
CA GLY A 217 0.14 -3.67 0.67
C GLY A 217 0.33 -5.15 1.05
N ILE A 218 1.55 -5.70 0.96
CA ILE A 218 1.76 -7.15 1.13
C ILE A 218 1.43 -7.61 2.56
N VAL A 219 2.06 -7.01 3.57
CA VAL A 219 1.84 -7.38 4.98
C VAL A 219 0.39 -7.12 5.41
N THR A 220 -0.18 -5.98 5.02
CA THR A 220 -1.57 -5.65 5.34
C THR A 220 -2.56 -6.55 4.61
N GLY A 221 -2.25 -6.99 3.40
CA GLY A 221 -3.02 -7.98 2.65
C GLY A 221 -3.02 -9.35 3.34
N PHE A 222 -1.87 -9.85 3.79
CA PHE A 222 -1.79 -11.09 4.58
C PHE A 222 -2.53 -10.99 5.92
N ARG A 223 -2.42 -9.86 6.61
CA ARG A 223 -3.19 -9.60 7.83
C ARG A 223 -4.69 -9.54 7.53
N GLY A 224 -5.08 -8.95 6.41
CA GLY A 224 -6.46 -8.96 5.92
C GLY A 224 -6.97 -10.37 5.66
N ALA A 225 -6.17 -11.23 5.00
CA ALA A 225 -6.50 -12.62 4.74
C ALA A 225 -6.68 -13.42 6.04
N LEU A 226 -5.74 -13.29 6.99
CA LEU A 226 -5.86 -13.88 8.33
C LEU A 226 -7.14 -13.41 9.04
N GLY A 227 -7.42 -12.11 8.96
CA GLY A 227 -8.60 -11.52 9.58
C GLY A 227 -9.91 -11.99 8.96
N VAL A 228 -9.98 -12.15 7.64
CA VAL A 228 -11.14 -12.71 6.92
C VAL A 228 -11.31 -14.20 7.28
N SER A 229 -10.22 -14.97 7.34
CA SER A 229 -10.26 -16.36 7.79
C SER A 229 -10.84 -16.49 9.23
N GLN A 230 -10.41 -15.64 10.17
CA GLN A 230 -11.00 -15.59 11.50
C GLN A 230 -12.49 -15.25 11.45
N ALA A 231 -12.90 -14.28 10.63
CA ALA A 231 -14.30 -13.87 10.51
C ALA A 231 -15.18 -15.01 9.96
N LEU A 232 -14.70 -15.74 8.95
CA LEU A 232 -15.40 -16.92 8.40
C LEU A 232 -15.61 -18.00 9.46
N LEU A 233 -14.60 -18.28 10.30
CA LEU A 233 -14.66 -19.31 11.34
C LEU A 233 -15.42 -18.87 12.60
N GLN A 234 -15.60 -17.55 12.83
CA GLN A 234 -16.14 -17.00 14.07
C GLN A 234 -17.37 -16.10 13.86
N ASN A 235 -18.23 -16.46 12.91
CA ASN A 235 -19.48 -15.75 12.62
C ASN A 235 -19.29 -14.23 12.41
N GLY A 236 -18.30 -13.86 11.60
CA GLY A 236 -17.99 -12.46 11.24
C GLY A 236 -17.13 -11.71 12.25
N ARG A 237 -16.68 -12.35 13.35
CA ARG A 237 -15.79 -11.71 14.34
C ARG A 237 -14.33 -11.92 13.99
N SER A 238 -13.52 -10.85 14.08
CA SER A 238 -12.07 -10.93 13.89
C SER A 238 -11.35 -9.86 14.72
N ARG A 239 -10.43 -10.31 15.57
CA ARG A 239 -9.53 -9.40 16.29
C ARG A 239 -8.51 -8.79 15.36
N GLU A 240 -8.05 -9.56 14.38
CA GLU A 240 -7.07 -9.10 13.40
C GLU A 240 -7.61 -7.97 12.49
N LEU A 241 -8.86 -8.08 11.99
CA LEU A 241 -9.49 -7.00 11.23
C LEU A 241 -9.67 -5.75 12.08
N THR A 242 -9.96 -5.88 13.37
CA THR A 242 -10.06 -4.74 14.30
C THR A 242 -8.70 -4.06 14.49
N ALA A 243 -7.62 -4.83 14.65
CA ALA A 243 -6.26 -4.33 14.77
C ALA A 243 -5.80 -3.67 13.47
N LEU A 244 -6.03 -4.31 12.32
CA LEU A 244 -5.68 -3.79 10.99
C LEU A 244 -6.41 -2.47 10.69
N ARG A 245 -7.69 -2.35 11.06
CA ARG A 245 -8.45 -1.10 10.91
C ARG A 245 -7.80 0.06 11.66
N ARG A 246 -7.36 -0.16 12.89
CA ARG A 246 -6.68 0.86 13.71
C ARG A 246 -5.35 1.26 13.06
N GLU A 247 -4.58 0.29 12.62
CA GLU A 247 -3.29 0.47 11.97
C GLU A 247 -3.42 1.31 10.68
N LEU A 248 -4.33 0.92 9.79
CA LEU A 248 -4.58 1.67 8.56
C LEU A 248 -5.12 3.08 8.83
N GLY A 249 -5.93 3.26 9.88
CA GLY A 249 -6.39 4.57 10.33
C GLY A 249 -5.24 5.48 10.75
N THR A 250 -4.22 4.94 11.43
CA THR A 250 -3.00 5.68 11.81
C THR A 250 -2.19 6.06 10.56
N HIS A 251 -1.99 5.15 9.62
CA HIS A 251 -1.32 5.44 8.35
C HIS A 251 -2.05 6.53 7.54
N TRP A 252 -3.37 6.51 7.54
CA TRP A 252 -4.17 7.53 6.88
C TRP A 252 -3.99 8.91 7.53
N LEU A 253 -3.97 8.98 8.87
CA LEU A 253 -3.72 10.24 9.59
C LEU A 253 -2.34 10.81 9.23
N ILE A 254 -1.30 9.96 9.24
CA ILE A 254 0.05 10.35 8.84
C ILE A 254 0.05 10.85 7.38
N ARG A 255 -0.61 10.12 6.47
CA ARG A 255 -0.67 10.50 5.05
C ARG A 255 -1.36 11.86 4.86
N ARG A 256 -2.46 12.11 5.56
CA ARG A 256 -3.14 13.42 5.50
C ARG A 256 -2.24 14.57 5.92
N ALA A 257 -1.40 14.38 6.94
CA ALA A 257 -0.44 15.39 7.35
C ALA A 257 0.62 15.62 6.25
N LEU A 258 1.22 14.53 5.73
CA LEU A 258 2.27 14.60 4.72
C LEU A 258 1.78 15.08 3.34
N HIS A 259 0.49 14.93 3.05
CA HIS A 259 -0.07 15.28 1.74
C HIS A 259 0.03 16.77 1.40
N HIS A 260 0.05 17.60 2.43
CA HIS A 260 0.13 19.07 2.33
C HIS A 260 1.54 19.59 2.66
N PHE A 261 2.54 18.71 2.77
CA PHE A 261 3.90 19.12 3.02
C PHE A 261 4.53 19.73 1.77
N GLU A 262 5.10 20.92 1.95
CA GLU A 262 5.94 21.59 0.98
C GLU A 262 7.42 21.19 1.19
N GLN A 263 8.31 21.62 0.31
CA GLN A 263 9.74 21.35 0.37
C GLN A 263 10.35 21.74 1.73
N LYS A 264 9.96 22.90 2.30
CA LYS A 264 10.42 23.36 3.61
C LYS A 264 10.01 22.44 4.75
N ASP A 265 8.83 21.82 4.68
CA ASP A 265 8.31 20.93 5.71
C ASP A 265 9.07 19.59 5.69
N TYR A 266 9.38 19.07 4.50
CA TYR A 266 10.25 17.88 4.36
C TYR A 266 11.68 18.17 4.82
N SER A 267 12.22 19.36 4.53
CA SER A 267 13.53 19.78 5.03
C SER A 267 13.55 19.82 6.55
N GLN A 268 12.52 20.40 7.17
CA GLN A 268 12.37 20.41 8.63
C GLN A 268 12.19 19.01 9.21
N LEU A 269 11.41 18.14 8.54
CA LEU A 269 11.24 16.76 8.95
C LEU A 269 12.57 16.02 9.00
N VAL A 270 13.41 16.16 7.98
CA VAL A 270 14.73 15.52 7.92
C VAL A 270 15.66 16.06 9.01
N ASP A 271 15.66 17.39 9.26
CA ASP A 271 16.46 18.03 10.32
C ASP A 271 16.04 17.58 11.73
N LEU A 272 14.76 17.30 11.94
CA LEU A 272 14.24 16.83 13.23
C LEU A 272 14.53 15.34 13.50
N LEU A 273 15.05 14.60 12.54
CA LEU A 273 15.49 13.21 12.74
C LEU A 273 16.85 13.15 13.43
N ASP A 274 16.90 13.53 14.70
CA ASP A 274 18.08 13.41 15.54
C ASP A 274 18.46 11.92 15.80
N ALA A 275 19.60 11.69 16.43
CA ALA A 275 20.12 10.34 16.69
C ALA A 275 19.11 9.46 17.48
N SER A 276 18.43 10.02 18.47
CA SER A 276 17.44 9.34 19.30
C SER A 276 16.20 8.95 18.51
N THR A 277 15.70 9.87 17.65
CA THR A 277 14.56 9.62 16.77
C THR A 277 14.90 8.56 15.72
N ARG A 278 16.07 8.66 15.08
CA ARG A 278 16.55 7.66 14.11
C ARG A 278 16.68 6.26 14.72
N GLN A 279 17.24 6.18 15.93
CA GLN A 279 17.30 4.91 16.66
C GLN A 279 15.91 4.32 16.87
N SER A 280 14.94 5.11 17.32
CA SER A 280 13.55 4.65 17.54
C SER A 280 12.87 4.20 16.27
N LEU A 281 13.11 4.89 15.14
CA LEU A 281 12.62 4.51 13.83
C LEU A 281 13.20 3.16 13.36
N GLY A 282 14.44 2.87 13.73
CA GLY A 282 15.13 1.61 13.41
C GLY A 282 14.72 0.43 14.28
N GLU A 283 14.29 0.68 15.53
CA GLU A 283 13.88 -0.36 16.47
C GLU A 283 12.44 -0.85 16.27
N ILE A 284 11.57 -0.02 15.70
CA ILE A 284 10.16 -0.30 15.57
C ILE A 284 9.86 -0.75 14.14
N ASN A 285 9.16 -1.89 14.02
CA ASN A 285 8.69 -2.34 12.73
C ASN A 285 7.71 -1.29 12.14
N ARG A 286 7.91 -0.95 10.86
CA ARG A 286 7.05 -0.03 10.11
C ARG A 286 5.59 -0.51 9.99
N ASP A 287 5.34 -1.77 10.30
CA ASP A 287 4.00 -2.35 10.39
C ASP A 287 3.32 -2.11 11.76
N GLU A 288 4.05 -1.49 12.73
CA GLU A 288 3.54 -1.08 14.03
C GLU A 288 3.41 0.45 14.11
N SER A 289 2.71 1.08 13.14
CA SER A 289 2.66 2.55 13.01
C SER A 289 2.10 3.24 14.24
N THR A 290 1.16 2.64 14.95
CA THR A 290 0.61 3.18 16.19
C THR A 290 1.68 3.29 17.28
N ARG A 291 2.50 2.26 17.44
CA ARG A 291 3.63 2.26 18.40
C ARG A 291 4.71 3.26 17.98
N LEU A 292 5.00 3.30 16.67
CA LEU A 292 5.94 4.25 16.09
C LEU A 292 5.49 5.70 16.35
N LEU A 293 4.23 6.03 16.08
CA LEU A 293 3.67 7.36 16.30
C LEU A 293 3.77 7.77 17.78
N TRP A 294 3.41 6.89 18.72
CA TRP A 294 3.55 7.15 20.15
C TRP A 294 4.99 7.46 20.57
N ASN A 295 5.96 6.71 20.07
CA ASN A 295 7.36 6.96 20.37
C ASN A 295 7.87 8.28 19.79
N VAL A 296 7.48 8.59 18.55
CA VAL A 296 7.81 9.87 17.91
C VAL A 296 7.19 11.03 18.70
N VAL A 297 5.91 10.92 19.09
CA VAL A 297 5.23 11.94 19.91
C VAL A 297 5.98 12.20 21.23
N ARG A 298 6.43 11.15 21.89
CA ARG A 298 7.13 11.27 23.20
C ARG A 298 8.54 11.81 23.09
N ARG A 299 9.27 11.45 22.03
CA ARG A 299 10.70 11.80 21.88
C ARG A 299 10.92 13.08 21.09
N GLN A 300 10.05 13.37 20.11
CA GLN A 300 10.20 14.53 19.22
C GLN A 300 8.87 15.26 19.02
N PRO A 301 8.37 16.00 20.02
CA PRO A 301 7.07 16.70 19.95
C PRO A 301 6.99 17.73 18.82
N ARG A 302 8.14 18.24 18.34
CA ARG A 302 8.17 19.16 17.16
C ARG A 302 7.70 18.50 15.88
N LEU A 303 7.91 17.18 15.70
CA LEU A 303 7.35 16.43 14.56
C LEU A 303 5.81 16.37 14.63
N VAL A 304 5.25 16.34 15.84
CA VAL A 304 3.79 16.40 16.03
C VAL A 304 3.24 17.75 15.60
N LEU A 305 3.90 18.84 15.99
CA LEU A 305 3.50 20.19 15.58
C LEU A 305 3.57 20.36 14.07
N LEU A 306 4.61 19.83 13.43
CA LEU A 306 4.74 19.82 11.97
C LEU A 306 3.59 19.03 11.33
N GLY A 307 3.27 17.85 11.84
CA GLY A 307 2.15 17.04 11.38
C GLY A 307 0.79 17.71 11.56
N LEU A 308 0.56 18.36 12.71
CA LEU A 308 -0.68 19.13 12.98
C LEU A 308 -0.84 20.30 12.02
N ARG A 309 0.24 21.01 11.70
CA ARG A 309 0.22 22.07 10.69
C ARG A 309 -0.25 21.54 9.34
N GLY A 310 0.30 20.42 8.86
CA GLY A 310 -0.13 19.78 7.60
C GLY A 310 -1.62 19.40 7.62
N LEU A 311 -2.12 18.88 8.75
CA LEU A 311 -3.55 18.58 8.90
C LEU A 311 -4.46 19.81 8.88
N LEU A 312 -4.00 20.95 9.39
CA LEU A 312 -4.77 22.21 9.40
C LEU A 312 -4.81 22.85 8.01
N MET A 313 -3.73 22.80 7.25
CA MET A 313 -3.69 23.30 5.87
C MET A 313 -4.70 22.57 4.98
N GLY A 314 -4.81 21.24 5.09
CA GLY A 314 -5.78 20.45 4.33
C GLY A 314 -7.27 20.75 4.65
N LYS A 315 -7.58 21.35 5.79
CA LYS A 315 -8.94 21.81 6.09
C LYS A 315 -9.31 23.12 5.35
N ALA A 316 -8.32 23.95 5.06
CA ALA A 316 -8.54 25.21 4.33
C ALA A 316 -8.90 24.94 2.86
N ASP A 317 -8.23 23.94 2.22
CA ASP A 317 -8.51 23.60 0.81
C ASP A 317 -9.87 22.94 0.61
N THR A 318 -10.33 22.10 1.53
CA THR A 318 -11.66 21.49 1.44
C THR A 318 -12.79 22.51 1.67
N ALA A 319 -12.56 23.57 2.41
CA ALA A 319 -13.55 24.65 2.63
C ALA A 319 -13.68 25.59 1.41
N SER A 320 -12.65 25.70 0.58
CA SER A 320 -12.68 26.51 -0.66
C SER A 320 -13.42 25.82 -1.80
N LEU A 321 -13.45 24.48 -1.82
CA LEU A 321 -14.14 23.67 -2.85
C LEU A 321 -15.64 23.46 -2.59
N SER A 322 -16.16 23.88 -1.43
CA SER A 322 -17.56 23.69 -1.03
C SER A 322 -18.44 24.94 -1.17
N ARG A 323 -18.02 25.98 -1.91
CA ARG A 323 -18.93 27.07 -2.30
C ARG A 323 -19.63 26.68 -3.59
N PRO A 324 -20.95 26.42 -3.58
CA PRO A 324 -21.71 26.32 -4.80
C PRO A 324 -21.82 27.75 -5.41
N ASP A 325 -21.44 27.86 -6.68
CA ASP A 325 -21.72 29.04 -7.46
C ASP A 325 -23.25 29.29 -7.44
N SER A 326 -23.64 30.40 -6.87
CA SER A 326 -25.02 30.87 -6.90
C SER A 326 -25.33 31.27 -8.34
N PRO A 327 -26.39 30.73 -8.99
CA PRO A 327 -26.78 31.21 -10.31
C PRO A 327 -27.39 32.62 -10.17
N THR A 328 -26.83 33.56 -10.91
CA THR A 328 -27.47 34.83 -11.27
C THR A 328 -28.35 34.64 -12.49
#